data_0a740ed81c4c549149ef9d1876a33adb
#
_entry.id   0a740ed81c4c549149ef9d1876a33adb
#
_cell.length_a   1.000
_cell.length_b   1.000
_cell.length_c   1.000
_cell.angle_alpha   90.00
_cell.angle_beta   90.00
_cell.angle_gamma   90.00
#
_symmetry.space_group_name_H-M   'P 1'
#
loop_
_entity.id
_entity.type
_entity.pdbx_description
1 polymer ?
#
loop_
_entity_poly.entity_id
_entity_poly.type
_entity_poly.pdbx_seq_one_letter_code
_entity_poly.pdbx_strand_id
1 'polypeptide(L)'
;MINPDKTALIIGAGIAGSSLAYQLAKRNYQVTLLDENNQHEIEIFQNKAAMISPHFMLNNPKYNSLMSKASKYVYDLTNEFNYPREDALMEGVIKLYEDDMVDRIIERIVSIGLKKADFKYLSKDLIKKKYGIENKAGILFKYAGWVSPNKICSSLINHKNIKFIPKTKVKEITYKKNLWVTSCDDSNKYAASNLILCNSFALNEISLFRDIDLKKNRGQINWLPSKKNMAVRRLFRIAAISYLMLVDLMFLARHMIETMKIKIYQ
;
A
#
# COMPACT_ATOMS: atom_id res chain seq x y z
N MET A 1 4.38 14.14 30.72
CA MET A 1 3.75 15.26 30.00
C MET A 1 3.82 14.97 28.50
N ILE A 2 2.71 15.15 27.79
CA ILE A 2 2.68 15.00 26.30
C ILE A 2 3.35 16.23 25.71
N ASN A 3 4.36 16.03 24.85
CA ASN A 3 4.95 17.14 24.12
C ASN A 3 3.92 17.64 23.10
N PRO A 4 3.44 18.90 23.19
CA PRO A 4 2.41 19.43 22.31
C PRO A 4 2.84 19.40 20.83
N ASP A 5 4.13 19.51 20.53
CA ASP A 5 4.66 19.47 19.17
C ASP A 5 4.63 18.05 18.56
N LYS A 6 4.44 17.02 19.39
CA LYS A 6 4.37 15.61 18.96
C LYS A 6 2.95 15.07 18.99
N THR A 7 1.99 15.85 18.54
CA THR A 7 0.62 15.39 18.31
C THR A 7 0.32 15.34 16.81
N ALA A 8 -0.42 14.33 16.38
CA ALA A 8 -0.82 14.19 14.98
C ALA A 8 -2.29 13.77 14.89
N LEU A 9 -3.02 14.43 14.00
CA LEU A 9 -4.38 14.10 13.62
C LEU A 9 -4.37 13.59 12.19
N ILE A 10 -4.80 12.35 12.01
CA ILE A 10 -4.84 11.68 10.70
C ILE A 10 -6.30 11.43 10.34
N ILE A 11 -6.71 11.81 9.14
CA ILE A 11 -8.05 11.58 8.60
C ILE A 11 -7.97 10.48 7.54
N GLY A 12 -8.67 9.38 7.78
CA GLY A 12 -8.67 8.17 6.95
C GLY A 12 -7.77 7.06 7.52
N ALA A 13 -8.38 5.94 7.94
CA ALA A 13 -7.71 4.77 8.52
C ALA A 13 -7.45 3.65 7.49
N GLY A 14 -7.41 3.97 6.21
CA GLY A 14 -6.93 3.07 5.16
C GLY A 14 -5.44 2.75 5.31
N ILE A 15 -4.87 2.04 4.32
CA ILE A 15 -3.47 1.58 4.39
C ILE A 15 -2.47 2.73 4.58
N ALA A 16 -2.72 3.88 3.94
CA ALA A 16 -1.85 5.06 4.07
C ALA A 16 -1.89 5.64 5.49
N GLY A 17 -3.12 5.92 6.01
CA GLY A 17 -3.29 6.51 7.33
C GLY A 17 -2.84 5.59 8.46
N SER A 18 -3.19 4.29 8.40
CA SER A 18 -2.76 3.31 9.40
C SER A 18 -1.24 3.13 9.42
N SER A 19 -0.60 3.08 8.23
CA SER A 19 0.87 2.96 8.15
C SER A 19 1.57 4.18 8.70
N LEU A 20 1.07 5.37 8.39
CA LEU A 20 1.65 6.61 8.89
C LEU A 20 1.42 6.79 10.39
N ALA A 21 0.21 6.46 10.88
CA ALA A 21 -0.11 6.45 12.30
C ALA A 21 0.88 5.58 13.09
N TYR A 22 1.13 4.37 12.62
CA TYR A 22 2.10 3.46 13.23
C TYR A 22 3.52 4.03 13.25
N GLN A 23 3.98 4.58 12.13
CA GLN A 23 5.32 5.16 12.03
C GLN A 23 5.51 6.40 12.92
N LEU A 24 4.49 7.23 13.06
CA LEU A 24 4.51 8.37 13.97
C LEU A 24 4.46 7.92 15.44
N ALA A 25 3.62 6.94 15.75
CA ALA A 25 3.51 6.37 17.09
C ALA A 25 4.84 5.72 17.56
N LYS A 26 5.55 5.02 16.67
CA LYS A 26 6.92 4.50 16.94
C LYS A 26 7.93 5.62 17.21
N ARG A 27 7.67 6.85 16.77
CA ARG A 27 8.49 8.06 17.01
C ARG A 27 7.98 8.89 18.19
N ASN A 28 7.13 8.29 19.04
CA ASN A 28 6.53 8.90 20.23
C ASN A 28 5.60 10.08 19.94
N TYR A 29 4.96 10.11 18.75
CA TYR A 29 3.81 10.98 18.53
C TYR A 29 2.57 10.38 19.19
N GLN A 30 1.71 11.26 19.75
CA GLN A 30 0.35 10.91 20.11
C GLN A 30 -0.53 11.11 18.89
N VAL A 31 -1.06 10.03 18.36
CA VAL A 31 -1.81 10.03 17.11
C VAL A 31 -3.29 9.84 17.37
N THR A 32 -4.11 10.75 16.86
CA THR A 32 -5.55 10.57 16.74
C THR A 32 -5.85 10.22 15.28
N LEU A 33 -6.42 9.06 15.05
CA LEU A 33 -6.78 8.55 13.71
C LEU A 33 -8.29 8.51 13.60
N LEU A 34 -8.86 9.31 12.68
CA LEU A 34 -10.29 9.39 12.42
C LEU A 34 -10.64 8.66 11.13
N ASP A 35 -11.79 7.97 11.12
CA ASP A 35 -12.37 7.42 9.90
C ASP A 35 -13.90 7.49 9.96
N GLU A 36 -14.55 7.80 8.83
CA GLU A 36 -16.00 7.86 8.72
C GLU A 36 -16.67 6.49 8.79
N ASN A 37 -15.92 5.42 8.51
CA ASN A 37 -16.38 4.03 8.55
C ASN A 37 -15.88 3.32 9.80
N ASN A 38 -16.50 2.19 10.10
CA ASN A 38 -15.88 1.20 10.97
C ASN A 38 -14.68 0.58 10.26
N GLN A 39 -13.70 0.11 11.01
CA GLN A 39 -12.52 -0.55 10.49
C GLN A 39 -12.83 -1.69 9.48
N HIS A 40 -13.96 -2.40 9.67
CA HIS A 40 -14.38 -3.51 8.82
C HIS A 40 -15.18 -3.06 7.58
N GLU A 41 -15.63 -1.82 7.52
CA GLU A 41 -16.48 -1.26 6.46
C GLU A 41 -15.68 -0.47 5.41
N ILE A 42 -14.40 -0.21 5.66
CA ILE A 42 -13.53 0.51 4.71
C ILE A 42 -13.42 -0.31 3.42
N GLU A 43 -13.77 0.29 2.29
CA GLU A 43 -13.84 -0.38 0.97
C GLU A 43 -12.56 -1.17 0.61
N ILE A 44 -11.38 -0.66 0.97
CA ILE A 44 -10.10 -1.34 0.70
C ILE A 44 -10.02 -2.69 1.42
N PHE A 45 -10.77 -2.88 2.50
CA PHE A 45 -10.78 -4.12 3.27
C PHE A 45 -11.65 -5.22 2.66
N GLN A 46 -12.44 -4.91 1.64
CA GLN A 46 -13.12 -5.92 0.82
C GLN A 46 -12.12 -6.73 -0.01
N ASN A 47 -10.94 -6.16 -0.30
CA ASN A 47 -9.83 -6.92 -0.88
C ASN A 47 -9.17 -7.80 0.19
N LYS A 48 -9.45 -9.11 0.15
CA LYS A 48 -8.87 -10.06 1.11
C LYS A 48 -7.39 -10.31 0.89
N ALA A 49 -6.87 -10.07 -0.31
CA ALA A 49 -5.48 -10.33 -0.66
C ALA A 49 -4.94 -9.27 -1.63
N ALA A 50 -4.11 -8.39 -1.14
CA ALA A 50 -3.39 -7.41 -1.96
C ALA A 50 -2.01 -7.96 -2.34
N MET A 51 -1.68 -7.95 -3.64
CA MET A 51 -0.38 -8.39 -4.12
C MET A 51 0.68 -7.31 -3.85
N ILE A 52 1.73 -7.70 -3.17
CA ILE A 52 2.96 -6.91 -2.99
C ILE A 52 3.97 -7.39 -4.02
N SER A 53 4.17 -6.61 -5.07
CA SER A 53 5.15 -6.93 -6.13
C SER A 53 5.76 -5.63 -6.62
N PRO A 54 7.08 -5.46 -6.54
CA PRO A 54 7.71 -4.22 -6.95
C PRO A 54 7.42 -3.96 -8.43
N HIS A 55 7.00 -2.74 -8.70
CA HIS A 55 6.86 -2.23 -10.05
C HIS A 55 7.97 -1.24 -10.33
N PHE A 56 8.62 -1.39 -11.46
CA PHE A 56 9.74 -0.57 -11.84
C PHE A 56 9.42 0.23 -13.11
N MET A 57 9.76 1.50 -13.07
CA MET A 57 9.64 2.42 -14.20
C MET A 57 10.99 2.57 -14.91
N LEU A 58 10.96 2.64 -16.24
CA LEU A 58 12.10 3.13 -17.01
C LEU A 58 12.38 4.58 -16.59
N ASN A 59 13.60 4.94 -16.56
CA ASN A 59 14.05 6.34 -16.40
C ASN A 59 13.59 7.02 -15.08
N ASN A 60 13.20 6.26 -14.05
CA ASN A 60 12.88 6.82 -12.74
C ASN A 60 13.57 6.05 -11.59
N PRO A 61 14.88 6.23 -11.38
CA PRO A 61 15.62 5.50 -10.36
C PRO A 61 15.15 5.80 -8.94
N LYS A 62 14.69 7.03 -8.67
CA LYS A 62 14.13 7.40 -7.35
C LYS A 62 12.86 6.61 -7.04
N TYR A 63 11.96 6.50 -8.00
CA TYR A 63 10.75 5.69 -7.87
C TYR A 63 11.09 4.21 -7.66
N ASN A 64 12.03 3.67 -8.45
CA ASN A 64 12.43 2.27 -8.34
C ASN A 64 13.05 1.95 -6.98
N SER A 65 13.89 2.84 -6.47
CA SER A 65 14.46 2.73 -5.12
C SER A 65 13.35 2.75 -4.05
N LEU A 66 12.35 3.64 -4.19
CA LEU A 66 11.21 3.71 -3.29
C LEU A 66 10.40 2.40 -3.31
N MET A 67 10.09 1.87 -4.49
CA MET A 67 9.31 0.63 -4.64
C MET A 67 10.04 -0.59 -4.04
N SER A 68 11.35 -0.68 -4.25
CA SER A 68 12.16 -1.74 -3.64
C SER A 68 12.16 -1.66 -2.11
N LYS A 69 12.35 -0.45 -1.56
CA LYS A 69 12.29 -0.20 -0.10
C LYS A 69 10.90 -0.48 0.47
N ALA A 70 9.84 -0.07 -0.24
CA ALA A 70 8.47 -0.30 0.18
C ALA A 70 8.13 -1.80 0.24
N SER A 71 8.51 -2.57 -0.78
CA SER A 71 8.32 -4.03 -0.77
C SER A 71 9.07 -4.70 0.37
N LYS A 72 10.33 -4.30 0.59
CA LYS A 72 11.12 -4.82 1.72
C LYS A 72 10.51 -4.42 3.06
N TYR A 73 10.02 -3.19 3.20
CA TYR A 73 9.33 -2.73 4.41
C TYR A 73 8.10 -3.59 4.73
N VAL A 74 7.26 -3.90 3.74
CA VAL A 74 6.11 -4.79 3.95
C VAL A 74 6.56 -6.20 4.36
N TYR A 75 7.62 -6.72 3.73
CA TYR A 75 8.21 -8.00 4.10
C TYR A 75 8.68 -8.00 5.57
N ASP A 76 9.45 -6.98 5.97
CA ASP A 76 9.96 -6.84 7.34
C ASP A 76 8.78 -6.68 8.33
N LEU A 77 7.76 -5.92 7.98
CA LEU A 77 6.55 -5.72 8.77
C LEU A 77 5.76 -7.02 8.99
N THR A 78 5.61 -7.84 7.94
CA THR A 78 4.92 -9.13 8.06
C THR A 78 5.66 -10.09 8.98
N ASN A 79 6.97 -10.03 9.02
CA ASN A 79 7.79 -10.79 9.98
C ASN A 79 7.68 -10.21 11.40
N GLU A 80 7.70 -8.88 11.57
CA GLU A 80 7.55 -8.21 12.87
C GLU A 80 6.24 -8.61 13.55
N PHE A 81 5.13 -8.64 12.80
CA PHE A 81 3.82 -9.03 13.33
C PHE A 81 3.55 -10.53 13.30
N ASN A 82 4.44 -11.34 12.72
CA ASN A 82 4.31 -12.80 12.62
C ASN A 82 2.94 -13.26 12.13
N TYR A 83 2.49 -12.71 10.98
CA TYR A 83 1.19 -13.06 10.41
C TYR A 83 1.10 -14.54 10.03
N PRO A 84 -0.04 -15.20 10.29
CA PRO A 84 -0.29 -16.53 9.77
C PRO A 84 -0.39 -16.51 8.23
N ARG A 85 -0.14 -17.65 7.58
CA ARG A 85 -0.07 -17.76 6.11
C ARG A 85 -1.38 -17.42 5.40
N GLU A 86 -2.51 -17.52 6.09
CA GLU A 86 -3.84 -17.09 5.61
C GLU A 86 -4.05 -15.57 5.60
N ASP A 87 -3.21 -14.81 6.29
CA ASP A 87 -3.29 -13.35 6.36
C ASP A 87 -2.16 -12.65 5.58
N ALA A 88 -0.99 -13.30 5.45
CA ALA A 88 0.11 -12.81 4.64
C ALA A 88 1.05 -13.93 4.20
N LEU A 89 1.54 -13.83 2.96
CA LEU A 89 2.52 -14.76 2.42
C LEU A 89 3.55 -14.02 1.57
N MET A 90 4.70 -13.74 2.15
CA MET A 90 5.80 -12.99 1.52
C MET A 90 6.96 -13.91 1.12
N GLU A 91 6.65 -15.00 0.37
CA GLU A 91 7.63 -16.00 -0.10
C GLU A 91 8.18 -15.72 -1.50
N GLY A 92 7.90 -14.56 -2.03
CA GLY A 92 8.30 -14.13 -3.37
C GLY A 92 7.19 -14.26 -4.42
N VAL A 93 7.36 -13.50 -5.48
CA VAL A 93 6.52 -13.52 -6.69
C VAL A 93 7.38 -13.81 -7.90
N ILE A 94 6.96 -14.75 -8.73
CA ILE A 94 7.63 -15.07 -9.99
C ILE A 94 6.94 -14.30 -11.11
N LYS A 95 7.70 -13.44 -11.79
CA LYS A 95 7.26 -12.85 -13.06
C LYS A 95 7.79 -13.72 -14.20
N LEU A 96 6.89 -14.17 -15.06
CA LEU A 96 7.22 -15.02 -16.20
C LEU A 96 7.47 -14.19 -17.44
N TYR A 97 8.47 -14.58 -18.21
CA TYR A 97 8.89 -13.93 -19.45
C TYR A 97 9.19 -14.99 -20.52
N GLU A 98 9.18 -14.59 -21.79
CA GLU A 98 9.77 -15.40 -22.86
C GLU A 98 11.28 -15.55 -22.57
N ASP A 99 11.82 -16.72 -22.88
CA ASP A 99 13.18 -17.08 -22.52
C ASP A 99 14.23 -16.12 -23.12
N ASP A 100 14.02 -15.73 -24.37
CA ASP A 100 14.86 -14.79 -25.14
C ASP A 100 14.83 -13.35 -24.59
N MET A 101 13.85 -13.00 -23.78
CA MET A 101 13.72 -11.67 -23.19
C MET A 101 14.41 -11.53 -21.84
N VAL A 102 14.74 -12.64 -21.18
CA VAL A 102 15.13 -12.62 -19.75
C VAL A 102 16.41 -11.87 -19.49
N ASP A 103 17.45 -12.08 -20.31
CA ASP A 103 18.73 -11.39 -20.12
C ASP A 103 18.57 -9.87 -20.22
N ARG A 104 17.83 -9.41 -21.21
CA ARG A 104 17.50 -7.99 -21.41
C ARG A 104 16.69 -7.42 -20.21
N ILE A 105 15.79 -8.23 -19.66
CA ILE A 105 15.01 -7.84 -18.47
C ILE A 105 15.91 -7.77 -17.24
N ILE A 106 16.84 -8.70 -17.06
CA ILE A 106 17.78 -8.71 -15.94
C ILE A 106 18.71 -7.50 -16.02
N GLU A 107 19.30 -7.22 -17.17
CA GLU A 107 20.12 -6.04 -17.37
C GLU A 107 19.37 -4.76 -17.01
N ARG A 108 18.11 -4.68 -17.45
CA ARG A 108 17.24 -3.56 -17.14
C ARG A 108 16.93 -3.45 -15.65
N ILE A 109 16.62 -4.56 -14.96
CA ILE A 109 16.35 -4.58 -13.52
C ILE A 109 17.59 -4.11 -12.73
N VAL A 110 18.78 -4.51 -13.16
CA VAL A 110 20.04 -4.07 -12.56
C VAL A 110 20.32 -2.59 -12.85
N SER A 111 20.09 -2.15 -14.07
CA SER A 111 20.32 -0.74 -14.46
C SER A 111 19.42 0.26 -13.72
N ILE A 112 18.23 -0.17 -13.30
CA ILE A 112 17.32 0.65 -12.50
C ILE A 112 17.58 0.57 -10.98
N GLY A 113 18.67 -0.08 -10.57
CA GLY A 113 19.18 -0.05 -9.20
C GLY A 113 18.71 -1.19 -8.29
N LEU A 114 18.10 -2.27 -8.83
CA LEU A 114 17.84 -3.46 -8.01
C LEU A 114 19.14 -4.22 -7.76
N LYS A 115 19.30 -4.64 -6.51
CA LYS A 115 20.44 -5.49 -6.14
C LYS A 115 20.20 -6.93 -6.62
N LYS A 116 21.24 -7.57 -7.15
CA LYS A 116 21.19 -9.00 -7.55
C LYS A 116 20.74 -9.92 -6.40
N ALA A 117 20.94 -9.49 -5.15
CA ALA A 117 20.49 -10.22 -3.97
C ALA A 117 18.96 -10.26 -3.81
N ASP A 118 18.22 -9.31 -4.41
CA ASP A 118 16.78 -9.13 -4.20
C ASP A 118 15.93 -9.94 -5.18
N PHE A 119 16.54 -10.52 -6.22
CA PHE A 119 15.86 -11.36 -7.20
C PHE A 119 16.66 -12.60 -7.57
N LYS A 120 16.02 -13.58 -8.22
CA LYS A 120 16.65 -14.81 -8.71
C LYS A 120 16.08 -15.15 -10.08
N TYR A 121 16.96 -15.42 -11.03
CA TYR A 121 16.61 -16.03 -12.31
C TYR A 121 16.20 -17.50 -12.13
N LEU A 122 15.16 -17.90 -12.85
CA LEU A 122 14.64 -19.26 -12.91
C LEU A 122 14.55 -19.65 -14.39
N SER A 123 15.34 -20.64 -14.81
CA SER A 123 15.35 -21.11 -16.21
C SER A 123 14.01 -21.74 -16.59
N LYS A 124 13.74 -21.81 -17.90
CA LYS A 124 12.53 -22.47 -18.44
C LYS A 124 12.39 -23.91 -17.97
N ASP A 125 13.50 -24.66 -17.92
CA ASP A 125 13.49 -26.05 -17.47
C ASP A 125 13.12 -26.18 -16.00
N LEU A 126 13.63 -25.26 -15.17
CA LEU A 126 13.25 -25.19 -13.75
C LEU A 126 11.78 -24.80 -13.58
N ILE A 127 11.30 -23.84 -14.36
CA ILE A 127 9.89 -23.41 -14.33
C ILE A 127 8.98 -24.55 -14.79
N LYS A 128 9.32 -25.24 -15.91
CA LYS A 128 8.59 -26.43 -16.38
C LYS A 128 8.59 -27.54 -15.34
N LYS A 129 9.76 -27.95 -14.85
CA LYS A 129 9.90 -29.04 -13.87
C LYS A 129 9.17 -28.77 -12.56
N LYS A 130 9.21 -27.54 -12.07
CA LYS A 130 8.70 -27.21 -10.73
C LYS A 130 7.23 -26.76 -10.72
N TYR A 131 6.76 -26.17 -11.83
CA TYR A 131 5.47 -25.50 -11.89
C TYR A 131 4.60 -25.95 -13.06
N GLY A 132 5.10 -26.79 -13.97
CA GLY A 132 4.37 -27.29 -15.14
C GLY A 132 4.10 -26.23 -16.20
N ILE A 133 4.81 -25.09 -16.17
CA ILE A 133 4.62 -23.99 -17.13
C ILE A 133 5.67 -24.12 -18.22
N GLU A 134 5.22 -24.27 -19.46
CA GLU A 134 6.10 -24.47 -20.62
C GLU A 134 6.51 -23.14 -21.26
N ASN A 135 7.66 -23.14 -21.89
CA ASN A 135 8.18 -22.07 -22.74
C ASN A 135 8.31 -20.70 -22.05
N LYS A 136 8.45 -20.68 -20.72
CA LYS A 136 8.65 -19.45 -19.95
C LYS A 136 9.81 -19.60 -19.01
N ALA A 137 10.68 -18.60 -18.96
CA ALA A 137 11.61 -18.39 -17.87
C ALA A 137 10.99 -17.43 -16.85
N GLY A 138 11.65 -17.25 -15.70
CA GLY A 138 11.09 -16.44 -14.64
C GLY A 138 12.12 -15.64 -13.85
N ILE A 139 11.66 -14.57 -13.25
CA ILE A 139 12.41 -13.82 -12.27
C ILE A 139 11.63 -13.83 -10.96
N LEU A 140 12.20 -14.46 -9.93
CA LEU A 140 11.66 -14.47 -8.58
C LEU A 140 12.10 -13.19 -7.86
N PHE A 141 11.15 -12.34 -7.47
CA PHE A 141 11.39 -11.21 -6.57
C PHE A 141 11.17 -11.65 -5.13
N LYS A 142 12.21 -11.56 -4.30
CA LYS A 142 12.21 -12.16 -2.95
C LYS A 142 11.29 -11.44 -1.96
N TYR A 143 11.28 -10.10 -1.98
CA TYR A 143 10.48 -9.28 -1.07
C TYR A 143 9.11 -8.95 -1.70
N ALA A 144 8.44 -9.99 -2.17
CA ALA A 144 7.15 -9.90 -2.82
C ALA A 144 6.23 -11.01 -2.31
N GLY A 145 4.92 -10.84 -2.49
CA GLY A 145 3.94 -11.80 -1.99
C GLY A 145 2.55 -11.23 -2.00
N TRP A 146 1.76 -11.60 -1.03
CA TRP A 146 0.45 -11.00 -0.80
C TRP A 146 0.19 -10.81 0.69
N VAL A 147 -0.67 -9.87 1.00
CA VAL A 147 -1.07 -9.53 2.36
C VAL A 147 -2.57 -9.24 2.41
N SER A 148 -3.20 -9.49 3.55
CA SER A 148 -4.56 -9.02 3.84
C SER A 148 -4.51 -7.55 4.27
N PRO A 149 -5.06 -6.60 3.49
CA PRO A 149 -5.02 -5.18 3.86
C PRO A 149 -5.70 -4.91 5.21
N ASN A 150 -6.83 -5.59 5.47
CA ASN A 150 -7.54 -5.44 6.73
C ASN A 150 -6.66 -5.85 7.92
N LYS A 151 -6.03 -7.01 7.85
CA LYS A 151 -5.19 -7.50 8.94
C LYS A 151 -4.00 -6.59 9.21
N ILE A 152 -3.35 -6.12 8.15
CA ILE A 152 -2.25 -5.16 8.29
C ILE A 152 -2.72 -3.87 8.95
N CYS A 153 -3.79 -3.24 8.46
CA CYS A 153 -4.27 -1.99 9.04
C CYS A 153 -4.68 -2.17 10.50
N SER A 154 -5.38 -3.28 10.84
CA SER A 154 -5.78 -3.59 12.21
C SER A 154 -4.58 -3.73 13.14
N SER A 155 -3.52 -4.40 12.69
CA SER A 155 -2.29 -4.55 13.49
C SER A 155 -1.57 -3.22 13.68
N LEU A 156 -1.49 -2.40 12.63
CA LEU A 156 -0.80 -1.11 12.65
C LEU A 156 -1.43 -0.10 13.61
N ILE A 157 -2.76 -0.08 13.70
CA ILE A 157 -3.45 0.86 14.59
C ILE A 157 -3.51 0.38 16.05
N ASN A 158 -3.18 -0.88 16.31
CA ASN A 158 -3.11 -1.44 17.65
C ASN A 158 -1.79 -1.05 18.35
N HIS A 159 -1.64 0.22 18.66
CA HIS A 159 -0.44 0.77 19.32
C HIS A 159 -0.85 1.76 20.40
N LYS A 160 -0.18 1.73 21.57
CA LYS A 160 -0.52 2.54 22.75
C LYS A 160 -0.59 4.05 22.50
N ASN A 161 0.12 4.56 21.51
CA ASN A 161 0.16 5.98 21.14
C ASN A 161 -0.82 6.31 20.00
N ILE A 162 -1.68 5.39 19.59
CA ILE A 162 -2.70 5.62 18.57
C ILE A 162 -4.08 5.51 19.21
N LYS A 163 -4.85 6.58 19.09
CA LYS A 163 -6.27 6.60 19.41
C LYS A 163 -7.06 6.55 18.11
N PHE A 164 -7.60 5.39 17.77
CA PHE A 164 -8.48 5.22 16.62
C PHE A 164 -9.92 5.58 17.00
N ILE A 165 -10.58 6.41 16.18
CA ILE A 165 -11.95 6.87 16.39
C ILE A 165 -12.71 6.60 15.08
N PRO A 166 -13.44 5.49 15.00
CA PRO A 166 -14.28 5.14 13.85
C PRO A 166 -15.57 5.97 13.83
N LYS A 167 -16.33 5.86 12.74
CA LYS A 167 -17.64 6.53 12.53
C LYS A 167 -17.60 8.03 12.77
N THR A 168 -16.50 8.65 12.39
CA THR A 168 -16.26 10.08 12.61
C THR A 168 -15.91 10.74 11.30
N LYS A 169 -16.88 11.46 10.73
CA LYS A 169 -16.73 12.17 9.47
C LYS A 169 -16.32 13.61 9.70
N VAL A 170 -15.15 13.98 9.20
CA VAL A 170 -14.66 15.36 9.27
C VAL A 170 -15.37 16.22 8.23
N LYS A 171 -15.92 17.35 8.66
CA LYS A 171 -16.63 18.35 7.83
C LYS A 171 -15.79 19.55 7.52
N GLU A 172 -15.10 20.07 8.53
CA GLU A 172 -14.33 21.29 8.44
C GLU A 172 -12.97 21.14 9.08
N ILE A 173 -12.01 21.89 8.56
CA ILE A 173 -10.64 21.99 9.06
C ILE A 173 -10.31 23.46 9.18
N THR A 174 -9.77 23.83 10.34
CA THR A 174 -9.29 25.20 10.61
C THR A 174 -7.94 25.16 11.28
N TYR A 175 -7.12 26.19 11.06
CA TYR A 175 -5.85 26.36 11.77
C TYR A 175 -5.93 27.56 12.68
N LYS A 176 -5.82 27.33 14.00
CA LYS A 176 -5.94 28.38 15.03
C LYS A 176 -4.96 28.10 16.18
N LYS A 177 -4.29 29.14 16.66
CA LYS A 177 -3.37 29.05 17.80
C LYS A 177 -2.32 27.96 17.67
N ASN A 178 -1.72 27.82 16.49
CA ASN A 178 -0.72 26.81 16.12
C ASN A 178 -1.23 25.36 16.18
N LEU A 179 -2.55 25.15 16.11
CA LEU A 179 -3.17 23.83 16.08
C LEU A 179 -4.10 23.71 14.88
N TRP A 180 -4.08 22.55 14.25
CA TRP A 180 -5.11 22.10 13.34
C TRP A 180 -6.31 21.61 14.14
N VAL A 181 -7.48 22.11 13.84
CA VAL A 181 -8.74 21.74 14.48
C VAL A 181 -9.69 21.22 13.45
N THR A 182 -10.23 20.02 13.67
CA THR A 182 -11.31 19.45 12.85
C THR A 182 -12.63 19.55 13.58
N SER A 183 -13.72 19.83 12.83
CA SER A 183 -15.08 19.70 13.30
C SER A 183 -15.73 18.52 12.56
N CYS A 184 -16.38 17.64 13.30
CA CYS A 184 -16.96 16.42 12.81
C CYS A 184 -18.49 16.49 12.79
N ASP A 185 -19.13 15.53 12.11
CA ASP A 185 -20.58 15.43 12.00
C ASP A 185 -21.29 15.13 13.34
N ASP A 186 -20.58 14.46 14.25
CA ASP A 186 -21.02 14.17 15.63
C ASP A 186 -20.81 15.34 16.60
N SER A 187 -20.52 16.55 16.08
CA SER A 187 -20.20 17.76 16.85
C SER A 187 -18.90 17.71 17.67
N ASN A 188 -18.17 16.61 17.63
CA ASN A 188 -16.85 16.50 18.25
C ASN A 188 -15.80 17.32 17.51
N LYS A 189 -14.80 17.78 18.26
CA LYS A 189 -13.64 18.50 17.71
C LYS A 189 -12.37 17.81 18.15
N TYR A 190 -11.44 17.70 17.24
CA TYR A 190 -10.11 17.15 17.50
C TYR A 190 -9.06 18.17 17.07
N ALA A 191 -7.98 18.24 17.84
CA ALA A 191 -6.92 19.20 17.58
C ALA A 191 -5.54 18.53 17.71
N ALA A 192 -4.62 18.93 16.84
CA ALA A 192 -3.22 18.50 16.89
C ALA A 192 -2.30 19.52 16.22
N SER A 193 -1.00 19.47 16.54
CA SER A 193 0.02 20.29 15.90
C SER A 193 0.28 19.88 14.44
N ASN A 194 0.02 18.62 14.10
CA ASN A 194 0.19 18.10 12.74
C ASN A 194 -1.13 17.51 12.23
N LEU A 195 -1.50 17.85 10.99
CA LEU A 195 -2.65 17.27 10.31
C LEU A 195 -2.20 16.53 9.05
N ILE A 196 -2.72 15.31 8.87
CA ILE A 196 -2.44 14.49 7.71
C ILE A 196 -3.75 13.97 7.12
N LEU A 197 -3.91 14.10 5.82
CA LEU A 197 -5.10 13.73 5.08
C LEU A 197 -4.84 12.45 4.30
N CYS A 198 -5.54 11.38 4.64
CA CYS A 198 -5.45 10.05 4.03
C CYS A 198 -6.83 9.51 3.63
N ASN A 199 -7.82 10.38 3.48
CA ASN A 199 -9.23 10.07 3.24
C ASN A 199 -9.60 9.94 1.75
N SER A 200 -8.61 9.78 0.86
CA SER A 200 -8.82 9.49 -0.55
C SER A 200 -9.81 10.49 -1.20
N PHE A 201 -10.85 10.00 -1.87
CA PHE A 201 -11.86 10.82 -2.56
C PHE A 201 -12.72 11.65 -1.63
N ALA A 202 -12.89 11.26 -0.38
CA ALA A 202 -13.61 12.04 0.61
C ALA A 202 -12.88 13.38 0.94
N LEU A 203 -11.68 13.61 0.41
CA LEU A 203 -10.98 14.88 0.52
C LEU A 203 -11.81 16.04 -0.03
N ASN A 204 -12.49 15.84 -1.16
CA ASN A 204 -13.32 16.89 -1.80
C ASN A 204 -14.60 17.22 -1.02
N GLU A 205 -14.96 16.41 -0.02
CA GLU A 205 -16.09 16.69 0.85
C GLU A 205 -15.75 17.70 1.96
N ILE A 206 -14.45 17.92 2.18
CA ILE A 206 -13.94 18.94 3.11
C ILE A 206 -13.88 20.27 2.37
N SER A 207 -14.53 21.30 2.91
CA SER A 207 -14.70 22.60 2.26
C SER A 207 -13.39 23.22 1.72
N LEU A 208 -12.30 23.07 2.47
CA LEU A 208 -10.96 23.60 2.11
C LEU A 208 -10.36 22.95 0.84
N PHE A 209 -10.84 21.77 0.43
CA PHE A 209 -10.24 20.96 -0.65
C PHE A 209 -11.21 20.66 -1.80
N ARG A 210 -12.36 21.35 -1.88
CA ARG A 210 -13.39 21.11 -2.91
C ARG A 210 -12.90 21.30 -4.34
N ASP A 211 -11.94 22.19 -4.53
CA ASP A 211 -11.44 22.56 -5.86
C ASP A 211 -10.30 21.67 -6.35
N ILE A 212 -9.94 20.63 -5.58
CA ILE A 212 -8.93 19.65 -6.02
C ILE A 212 -9.59 18.70 -7.03
N ASP A 213 -9.09 18.70 -8.28
CA ASP A 213 -9.58 17.78 -9.32
C ASP A 213 -9.11 16.33 -9.05
N LEU A 214 -9.95 15.56 -8.37
CA LEU A 214 -9.74 14.14 -8.13
C LEU A 214 -10.58 13.31 -9.09
N LYS A 215 -9.94 12.46 -9.89
CA LYS A 215 -10.62 11.51 -10.78
C LYS A 215 -10.85 10.18 -10.08
N LYS A 216 -12.11 9.78 -9.94
CA LYS A 216 -12.50 8.50 -9.36
C LYS A 216 -12.37 7.39 -10.39
N ASN A 217 -11.45 6.45 -10.16
CA ASN A 217 -11.33 5.22 -10.95
C ASN A 217 -11.88 4.04 -10.17
N ARG A 218 -12.77 3.28 -10.77
CA ARG A 218 -13.35 2.08 -10.16
C ARG A 218 -12.46 0.86 -10.44
N GLY A 219 -11.99 0.19 -9.40
CA GLY A 219 -11.43 -1.16 -9.47
C GLY A 219 -12.52 -2.23 -9.27
N GLN A 220 -12.34 -3.41 -9.86
CA GLN A 220 -13.22 -4.56 -9.66
C GLN A 220 -12.40 -5.77 -9.24
N ILE A 221 -12.84 -6.46 -8.18
CA ILE A 221 -12.25 -7.70 -7.69
C ILE A 221 -13.29 -8.80 -7.84
N ASN A 222 -12.91 -9.91 -8.45
CA ASN A 222 -13.75 -11.09 -8.58
C ASN A 222 -13.19 -12.22 -7.71
N TRP A 223 -14.06 -12.87 -6.95
CA TRP A 223 -13.75 -14.06 -6.17
C TRP A 223 -14.15 -15.29 -6.95
N LEU A 224 -13.21 -16.20 -7.16
CA LEU A 224 -13.46 -17.48 -7.79
C LEU A 224 -13.35 -18.61 -6.76
N PRO A 225 -14.26 -19.60 -6.78
CA PRO A 225 -14.13 -20.76 -5.92
C PRO A 225 -12.84 -21.52 -6.23
N SER A 226 -12.08 -21.85 -5.19
CA SER A 226 -10.87 -22.67 -5.33
C SER A 226 -11.24 -24.10 -5.73
N LYS A 227 -10.69 -24.59 -6.85
CA LYS A 227 -10.73 -26.03 -7.17
C LYS A 227 -9.64 -26.73 -6.35
N LYS A 228 -10.02 -27.82 -5.64
CA LYS A 228 -9.14 -28.59 -4.73
C LYS A 228 -7.82 -29.09 -5.36
N ASN A 229 -7.65 -29.07 -6.67
CA ASN A 229 -6.50 -29.61 -7.40
C ASN A 229 -5.62 -28.57 -8.10
N MET A 230 -5.79 -27.28 -7.83
CA MET A 230 -4.83 -26.30 -8.37
C MET A 230 -3.53 -26.35 -7.58
N ALA A 231 -2.54 -27.08 -8.10
CA ALA A 231 -1.20 -27.23 -7.53
C ALA A 231 -0.31 -25.97 -7.62
N VAL A 232 -0.92 -24.78 -7.68
CA VAL A 232 -0.16 -23.51 -7.70
C VAL A 232 0.22 -23.17 -6.27
N ARG A 233 1.41 -23.64 -5.87
CA ARG A 233 1.96 -23.40 -4.51
C ARG A 233 2.63 -22.04 -4.33
N ARG A 234 2.72 -21.21 -5.39
CA ARG A 234 3.30 -19.86 -5.36
C ARG A 234 2.51 -18.90 -6.23
N LEU A 235 2.56 -17.63 -5.88
CA LEU A 235 1.98 -16.57 -6.70
C LEU A 235 2.76 -16.42 -8.00
N PHE A 236 2.06 -16.66 -9.11
CA PHE A 236 2.55 -16.36 -10.45
C PHE A 236 1.89 -15.08 -10.96
N ARG A 237 2.73 -14.21 -11.47
CA ARG A 237 2.28 -13.06 -12.24
C ARG A 237 2.62 -13.31 -13.70
N ILE A 238 1.60 -13.63 -14.51
CA ILE A 238 1.75 -13.68 -15.96
C ILE A 238 1.62 -12.25 -16.46
N ALA A 239 2.58 -11.79 -17.28
CA ALA A 239 2.66 -10.40 -17.73
C ALA A 239 1.37 -9.87 -18.39
N ALA A 240 0.59 -10.74 -19.06
CA ALA A 240 -0.67 -10.40 -19.71
C ALA A 240 -1.83 -10.14 -18.72
N ILE A 241 -1.90 -10.87 -17.61
CA ILE A 241 -2.93 -10.67 -16.56
C ILE A 241 -2.57 -9.47 -15.69
N SER A 242 -1.28 -9.16 -15.57
CA SER A 242 -0.81 -8.00 -14.83
C SER A 242 -1.24 -6.67 -15.42
N TYR A 243 -1.57 -6.59 -16.70
CA TYR A 243 -2.00 -5.32 -17.28
C TYR A 243 -3.39 -4.89 -16.80
N LEU A 244 -4.31 -5.82 -16.55
CA LEU A 244 -5.64 -5.50 -16.04
C LEU A 244 -5.67 -5.23 -14.53
N MET A 245 -4.96 -6.02 -13.71
CA MET A 245 -4.95 -5.82 -12.25
C MET A 245 -3.99 -4.72 -11.79
N LEU A 246 -2.93 -4.42 -12.53
CA LEU A 246 -1.94 -3.39 -12.17
C LEU A 246 -2.27 -2.02 -12.71
N VAL A 247 -3.03 -1.94 -13.78
CA VAL A 247 -3.54 -0.65 -14.25
C VAL A 247 -4.32 0.00 -13.12
N ASP A 248 -5.14 -0.74 -12.35
CA ASP A 248 -5.98 -0.18 -11.31
C ASP A 248 -5.20 0.26 -10.06
N LEU A 249 -4.27 -0.57 -9.55
CA LEU A 249 -3.43 -0.19 -8.40
C LEU A 249 -2.32 0.81 -8.77
N MET A 250 -1.80 0.75 -10.00
CA MET A 250 -0.80 1.69 -10.48
C MET A 250 -1.40 3.00 -10.93
N PHE A 251 -2.61 3.01 -11.49
CA PHE A 251 -3.33 4.25 -11.78
C PHE A 251 -3.61 5.01 -10.50
N LEU A 252 -3.99 4.35 -9.41
CA LEU A 252 -4.14 4.98 -8.10
C LEU A 252 -2.83 5.58 -7.59
N ALA A 253 -1.73 4.84 -7.61
CA ALA A 253 -0.43 5.36 -7.16
C ALA A 253 0.14 6.41 -8.13
N ARG A 254 0.01 6.22 -9.44
CA ARG A 254 0.48 7.17 -10.46
C ARG A 254 -0.34 8.44 -10.46
N HIS A 255 -1.66 8.33 -10.37
CA HIS A 255 -2.56 9.51 -10.29
C HIS A 255 -2.42 10.25 -8.97
N MET A 256 -2.25 9.56 -7.84
CA MET A 256 -1.95 10.23 -6.56
C MET A 256 -0.61 11.00 -6.61
N ILE A 257 0.43 10.46 -7.25
CA ILE A 257 1.74 11.12 -7.36
C ILE A 257 1.72 12.23 -8.41
N GLU A 258 1.04 12.05 -9.54
CA GLU A 258 0.95 13.07 -10.60
C GLU A 258 -0.05 14.19 -10.25
N THR A 259 -1.09 13.90 -9.46
CA THR A 259 -2.09 14.89 -9.05
C THR A 259 -1.72 15.63 -7.77
N MET A 260 -0.85 15.06 -6.93
CA MET A 260 -0.27 15.73 -5.76
C MET A 260 0.91 16.65 -6.14
N LYS A 261 0.73 17.56 -7.08
CA LYS A 261 1.51 18.81 -7.11
C LYS A 261 0.99 19.74 -6.01
N ILE A 262 1.07 19.33 -4.78
CA ILE A 262 0.83 20.21 -3.63
C ILE A 262 2.04 21.12 -3.52
N LYS A 263 1.89 22.37 -3.96
CA LYS A 263 2.79 23.44 -3.52
C LYS A 263 2.56 23.61 -2.02
N ILE A 264 3.53 23.18 -1.23
CA ILE A 264 3.59 23.56 0.18
C ILE A 264 3.95 25.05 0.17
N TYR A 265 2.98 25.90 0.47
CA TYR A 265 3.28 27.27 0.85
C TYR A 265 3.76 27.23 2.30
N GLN A 266 4.98 27.71 2.52
CA GLN A 266 5.54 28.04 3.81
C GLN A 266 4.77 29.18 4.46
#